data_d4dd925ec7385ffe224c0991fe046729
#
_entry.id   d4dd925ec7385ffe224c0991fe046729
#
_cell.length_a   1.000
_cell.length_b   1.000
_cell.length_c   1.000
_cell.angle_alpha   90.00
_cell.angle_beta   90.00
_cell.angle_gamma   90.00
#
_symmetry.space_group_name_H-M   'P 1'
#
loop_
_entity.id
_entity.type
_entity.pdbx_description
1 polymer ?
#
loop_
_entity_poly.entity_id
_entity_poly.type
_entity_poly.pdbx_seq_one_letter_code
_entity_poly.pdbx_strand_id
1 'polypeptide(L)'
;FFFHPHAGIPDSVASRGLGDVYKRQVIRSLEKPIKSRGGIAILHGSLAPDGCVVKLAGHERTHHSGPARVFDSEELAFAAVQNGDIESGDVIIIRYEGPKGGPGMREMLAVTAALMGQGLGDSVALVTDGRFSGATHGFMVGHVAPEAAKGGPIALVRDGDTVTLDVDARTLDVEEDMGPRRSEWRPPEPRYVKGALAKYAKLVASASEGAVTN
;
A
#
# COMPACT_ATOMS: atom_id res chain seq x y z
N PHE A 1 -0.66 9.66 -22.96
CA PHE A 1 -1.06 10.33 -24.21
C PHE A 1 -0.36 9.61 -25.33
N PHE A 2 -1.08 8.80 -26.09
CA PHE A 2 -0.61 8.26 -27.36
C PHE A 2 -0.83 9.33 -28.41
N PHE A 3 0.26 9.93 -28.90
CA PHE A 3 0.18 10.71 -30.13
C PHE A 3 -0.01 9.74 -31.28
N HIS A 4 -1.21 9.67 -31.82
CA HIS A 4 -1.38 9.15 -33.17
C HIS A 4 -0.73 10.16 -34.13
N PRO A 5 0.16 9.73 -35.03
CA PRO A 5 0.70 10.62 -36.01
C PRO A 5 -0.45 11.19 -36.85
N HIS A 6 -0.61 12.49 -36.87
CA HIS A 6 -1.53 13.13 -37.80
C HIS A 6 -1.10 12.79 -39.22
N ALA A 7 -2.07 12.43 -40.06
CA ALA A 7 -1.84 12.22 -41.49
C ALA A 7 -1.13 13.46 -42.07
N GLY A 8 0.13 13.33 -42.41
CA GLY A 8 0.94 14.43 -42.95
C GLY A 8 2.28 14.70 -42.24
N ILE A 9 2.53 14.09 -41.07
CA ILE A 9 3.88 14.15 -40.47
C ILE A 9 4.59 12.85 -40.87
N PRO A 10 5.69 12.93 -41.68
CA PRO A 10 6.43 11.71 -42.03
C PRO A 10 6.96 11.03 -40.77
N ASP A 11 6.78 9.72 -40.66
CA ASP A 11 7.33 8.88 -39.57
C ASP A 11 8.82 9.13 -39.30
N SER A 12 9.54 9.57 -40.35
CA SER A 12 10.96 9.90 -40.29
C SER A 12 11.30 11.13 -39.44
N VAL A 13 10.35 12.07 -39.23
CA VAL A 13 10.61 13.28 -38.41
C VAL A 13 10.35 12.99 -36.94
N ALA A 14 9.30 12.25 -36.63
CA ALA A 14 9.02 11.82 -35.27
C ALA A 14 10.08 10.85 -34.75
N SER A 15 10.60 9.96 -35.59
CA SER A 15 11.61 8.98 -35.21
C SER A 15 13.04 9.53 -35.13
N ARG A 16 13.40 10.55 -35.94
CA ARG A 16 14.76 11.09 -35.99
C ARG A 16 15.01 12.26 -35.03
N GLY A 17 14.05 13.11 -34.75
CA GLY A 17 14.23 14.28 -33.90
C GLY A 17 13.95 14.02 -32.42
N LEU A 18 12.72 13.62 -32.11
CA LEU A 18 12.28 13.43 -30.73
C LEU A 18 12.42 11.98 -30.25
N GLY A 19 12.23 10.99 -31.14
CA GLY A 19 12.25 9.58 -30.78
C GLY A 19 13.63 9.10 -30.27
N ASP A 20 14.72 9.53 -30.86
CA ASP A 20 16.07 9.08 -30.47
C ASP A 20 16.59 9.76 -29.20
N VAL A 21 16.26 11.03 -29.00
CA VAL A 21 16.64 11.76 -27.77
C VAL A 21 15.83 11.21 -26.59
N TYR A 22 14.52 11.00 -26.75
CA TYR A 22 13.69 10.42 -25.72
C TYR A 22 14.02 8.95 -25.41
N LYS A 23 14.26 8.15 -26.44
CA LYS A 23 14.65 6.75 -26.26
C LYS A 23 15.94 6.55 -25.49
N ARG A 24 16.90 7.48 -25.61
CA ARG A 24 18.20 7.37 -24.92
C ARG A 24 18.20 7.95 -23.51
N GLN A 25 17.34 8.93 -23.23
CA GLN A 25 17.30 9.64 -21.94
C GLN A 25 16.19 9.15 -21.01
N VAL A 26 15.02 8.83 -21.54
CA VAL A 26 13.82 8.48 -20.76
C VAL A 26 13.44 7.00 -20.90
N ILE A 27 13.40 6.50 -22.14
CA ILE A 27 13.09 5.10 -22.42
C ILE A 27 14.40 4.33 -22.62
N ARG A 28 14.64 3.35 -21.77
CA ARG A 28 15.80 2.45 -21.87
C ARG A 28 15.41 1.11 -22.46
N SER A 29 16.38 0.47 -23.15
CA SER A 29 16.19 -0.91 -23.60
C SER A 29 16.20 -1.88 -22.41
N LEU A 30 15.64 -3.09 -22.60
CA LEU A 30 15.65 -4.13 -21.58
C LEU A 30 17.06 -4.58 -21.19
N GLU A 31 18.05 -4.45 -22.10
CA GLU A 31 19.47 -4.77 -21.83
C GLU A 31 20.17 -3.69 -20.97
N LYS A 32 19.61 -2.46 -20.96
CA LYS A 32 20.16 -1.34 -20.16
C LYS A 32 19.05 -0.58 -19.42
N PRO A 33 18.33 -1.21 -18.50
CA PRO A 33 17.27 -0.57 -17.75
C PRO A 33 17.88 0.48 -16.80
N ILE A 34 17.06 1.49 -16.41
CA ILE A 34 17.44 2.45 -15.36
C ILE A 34 17.58 1.73 -14.01
N LYS A 35 16.70 0.76 -13.76
CA LYS A 35 16.71 -0.13 -12.59
C LYS A 35 16.43 -1.54 -13.04
N SER A 36 17.04 -2.51 -12.39
CA SER A 36 16.82 -3.94 -12.67
C SER A 36 15.44 -4.43 -12.23
N ARG A 37 14.79 -3.69 -11.31
CA ARG A 37 13.45 -4.00 -10.78
C ARG A 37 12.49 -2.85 -11.04
N GLY A 38 11.19 -3.16 -11.17
CA GLY A 38 10.11 -2.18 -11.19
C GLY A 38 9.96 -1.47 -9.83
N GLY A 39 9.18 -0.39 -9.81
CA GLY A 39 8.93 0.41 -8.59
C GLY A 39 7.88 -0.17 -7.65
N ILE A 40 7.31 -1.35 -7.96
CA ILE A 40 6.22 -2.01 -7.22
C ILE A 40 6.54 -3.51 -7.12
N ALA A 41 6.27 -4.11 -5.96
CA ALA A 41 6.24 -5.56 -5.79
C ALA A 41 4.93 -6.00 -5.15
N ILE A 42 4.52 -7.23 -5.46
CA ILE A 42 3.40 -7.89 -4.81
C ILE A 42 3.99 -8.88 -3.79
N LEU A 43 3.51 -8.79 -2.55
CA LEU A 43 3.85 -9.72 -1.49
C LEU A 43 2.62 -10.53 -1.12
N HIS A 44 2.86 -11.73 -0.61
CA HIS A 44 1.85 -12.61 -0.01
C HIS A 44 2.37 -13.08 1.35
N GLY A 45 1.54 -13.71 2.16
CA GLY A 45 1.97 -14.25 3.45
C GLY A 45 0.82 -14.40 4.43
N SER A 46 1.16 -14.72 5.66
CA SER A 46 0.15 -14.96 6.70
C SER A 46 -0.69 -13.72 6.98
N LEU A 47 -0.13 -12.50 6.79
CA LEU A 47 -0.86 -11.25 6.97
C LEU A 47 -1.59 -10.80 5.70
N ALA A 48 -1.16 -11.22 4.52
CA ALA A 48 -1.73 -10.85 3.22
C ALA A 48 -1.91 -12.09 2.30
N PRO A 49 -2.78 -13.06 2.65
CA PRO A 49 -2.93 -14.28 1.85
C PRO A 49 -3.40 -14.01 0.42
N ASP A 50 -4.24 -13.00 0.18
CA ASP A 50 -4.70 -12.60 -1.16
C ASP A 50 -3.80 -11.54 -1.80
N GLY A 51 -2.68 -11.20 -1.13
CA GLY A 51 -1.66 -10.28 -1.62
C GLY A 51 -1.77 -8.86 -1.06
N CYS A 52 -0.69 -8.13 -1.27
CA CYS A 52 -0.57 -6.71 -0.98
C CYS A 52 0.45 -6.06 -1.93
N VAL A 53 0.47 -4.74 -1.96
CA VAL A 53 1.35 -3.96 -2.85
C VAL A 53 2.35 -3.19 -2.01
N VAL A 54 3.64 -3.38 -2.28
CA VAL A 54 4.71 -2.57 -1.72
C VAL A 54 5.30 -1.66 -2.78
N LYS A 55 5.52 -0.40 -2.41
CA LYS A 55 6.21 0.59 -3.24
C LYS A 55 7.70 0.51 -2.96
N LEU A 56 8.49 0.27 -4.00
CA LEU A 56 9.96 0.19 -3.95
C LEU A 56 10.64 1.47 -4.43
N ALA A 57 9.90 2.35 -5.08
CA ALA A 57 10.45 3.61 -5.58
C ALA A 57 10.70 4.57 -4.41
N GLY A 58 11.94 5.08 -4.32
CA GLY A 58 12.30 6.10 -3.34
C GLY A 58 12.96 5.60 -2.07
N HIS A 59 13.18 4.29 -1.90
CA HIS A 59 13.98 3.72 -0.82
C HIS A 59 14.68 2.43 -1.28
N GLU A 60 15.71 2.02 -0.56
CA GLU A 60 16.51 0.81 -0.85
C GLU A 60 16.21 -0.35 0.09
N ARG A 61 15.39 -0.13 1.13
CA ARG A 61 15.02 -1.19 2.09
C ARG A 61 14.19 -2.26 1.41
N THR A 62 14.62 -3.51 1.56
CA THR A 62 13.89 -4.69 1.08
C THR A 62 13.38 -5.59 2.21
N HIS A 63 13.80 -5.32 3.45
CA HIS A 63 13.41 -6.09 4.63
C HIS A 63 13.13 -5.17 5.82
N HIS A 64 12.11 -5.51 6.61
CA HIS A 64 11.81 -4.90 7.91
C HIS A 64 11.08 -5.90 8.78
N SER A 65 11.45 -5.98 10.05
CA SER A 65 10.73 -6.74 11.08
C SER A 65 10.66 -5.90 12.34
N GLY A 66 9.49 -5.86 12.97
CA GLY A 66 9.30 -5.06 14.16
C GLY A 66 7.92 -5.24 14.81
N PRO A 67 7.75 -4.64 16.00
CA PRO A 67 6.48 -4.71 16.72
C PRO A 67 5.40 -3.88 16.02
N ALA A 68 4.20 -4.42 15.95
CA ALA A 68 3.04 -3.74 15.40
C ALA A 68 2.55 -2.63 16.33
N ARG A 69 2.17 -1.49 15.75
CA ARG A 69 1.40 -0.41 16.36
C ARG A 69 0.11 -0.26 15.59
N VAL A 70 -1.01 -0.65 16.18
CA VAL A 70 -2.26 -0.91 15.45
C VAL A 70 -3.26 0.24 15.62
N PHE A 71 -3.80 0.73 14.51
CA PHE A 71 -4.76 1.82 14.47
C PHE A 71 -5.93 1.50 13.55
N ASP A 72 -7.14 1.82 14.01
CA ASP A 72 -8.39 1.55 13.27
C ASP A 72 -8.76 2.69 12.30
N SER A 73 -7.91 3.68 12.14
CA SER A 73 -8.03 4.74 11.12
C SER A 73 -6.73 5.51 10.92
N GLU A 74 -6.64 6.24 9.81
CA GLU A 74 -5.51 7.13 9.55
C GLU A 74 -5.40 8.23 10.61
N GLU A 75 -6.51 8.79 11.08
CA GLU A 75 -6.52 9.85 12.07
C GLU A 75 -5.91 9.42 13.41
N LEU A 76 -6.20 8.20 13.85
CA LEU A 76 -5.61 7.64 15.07
C LEU A 76 -4.10 7.44 14.92
N ALA A 77 -3.66 6.90 13.80
CA ALA A 77 -2.24 6.74 13.50
C ALA A 77 -1.53 8.10 13.41
N PHE A 78 -2.15 9.08 12.74
CA PHE A 78 -1.60 10.44 12.66
C PHE A 78 -1.45 11.08 14.04
N ALA A 79 -2.45 10.95 14.90
CA ALA A 79 -2.38 11.48 16.28
C ALA A 79 -1.25 10.82 17.08
N ALA A 80 -1.08 9.50 16.97
CA ALA A 80 0.00 8.78 17.62
C ALA A 80 1.40 9.24 17.15
N VAL A 81 1.57 9.45 15.85
CA VAL A 81 2.81 10.03 15.31
C VAL A 81 3.05 11.42 15.87
N GLN A 82 2.03 12.29 15.89
CA GLN A 82 2.14 13.65 16.41
C GLN A 82 2.50 13.69 17.89
N ASN A 83 1.99 12.75 18.69
CA ASN A 83 2.26 12.64 20.12
C ASN A 83 3.65 12.06 20.42
N GLY A 84 4.36 11.50 19.43
CA GLY A 84 5.62 10.82 19.62
C GLY A 84 5.49 9.39 20.18
N ASP A 85 4.33 8.74 19.97
CA ASP A 85 4.04 7.38 20.44
C ASP A 85 4.63 6.30 19.53
N ILE A 86 5.26 6.69 18.41
CA ILE A 86 5.86 5.78 17.41
C ILE A 86 7.38 5.80 17.58
N GLU A 87 7.97 4.63 17.65
CA GLU A 87 9.41 4.45 17.83
C GLU A 87 10.08 3.90 16.55
N SER A 88 11.38 4.12 16.45
CA SER A 88 12.18 3.52 15.38
C SER A 88 12.12 1.99 15.45
N GLY A 89 11.82 1.35 14.32
CA GLY A 89 11.65 -0.10 14.23
C GLY A 89 10.19 -0.57 14.25
N ASP A 90 9.25 0.29 14.64
CA ASP A 90 7.83 -0.06 14.64
C ASP A 90 7.30 -0.40 13.24
N VAL A 91 6.29 -1.26 13.21
CA VAL A 91 5.42 -1.50 12.05
C VAL A 91 4.04 -0.92 12.34
N ILE A 92 3.72 0.21 11.71
CA ILE A 92 2.42 0.84 11.87
C ILE A 92 1.40 0.06 11.03
N ILE A 93 0.34 -0.42 11.68
CA ILE A 93 -0.78 -1.10 11.02
C ILE A 93 -1.99 -0.15 11.04
N ILE A 94 -2.44 0.26 9.85
CA ILE A 94 -3.68 1.04 9.71
C ILE A 94 -4.70 0.16 9.00
N ARG A 95 -5.81 -0.13 9.65
CA ARG A 95 -6.84 -1.03 9.17
C ARG A 95 -8.21 -0.37 9.05
N TYR A 96 -9.13 -1.05 8.35
CA TYR A 96 -10.47 -0.55 8.03
C TYR A 96 -10.46 0.68 7.08
N GLU A 97 -9.42 0.82 6.28
CA GLU A 97 -9.28 1.81 5.21
C GLU A 97 -9.35 1.18 3.80
N GLY A 98 -9.64 -0.12 3.72
CA GLY A 98 -9.83 -0.86 2.48
C GLY A 98 -11.13 -0.54 1.75
N PRO A 99 -11.42 -1.23 0.63
CA PRO A 99 -12.59 -0.96 -0.21
C PRO A 99 -13.93 -0.93 0.52
N LYS A 100 -14.14 -1.83 1.50
CA LYS A 100 -15.38 -1.89 2.31
C LYS A 100 -15.27 -1.09 3.59
N GLY A 101 -14.16 -1.19 4.31
CA GLY A 101 -13.95 -0.51 5.59
C GLY A 101 -13.85 0.99 5.46
N GLY A 102 -13.09 1.46 4.46
CA GLY A 102 -12.92 2.87 4.11
C GLY A 102 -13.42 3.16 2.69
N PRO A 103 -14.75 3.13 2.41
CA PRO A 103 -15.29 3.27 1.07
C PRO A 103 -14.76 4.49 0.33
N GLY A 104 -14.21 4.26 -0.87
CA GLY A 104 -13.49 5.25 -1.65
C GLY A 104 -11.97 5.22 -1.47
N MET A 105 -11.46 4.47 -0.47
CA MET A 105 -10.03 4.25 -0.23
C MET A 105 -9.23 5.55 -0.36
N ARG A 106 -9.44 6.51 0.51
CA ARG A 106 -8.68 7.77 0.50
C ARG A 106 -7.19 7.51 0.69
N GLU A 107 -6.36 8.37 0.11
CA GLU A 107 -4.91 8.29 0.25
C GLU A 107 -4.47 8.74 1.64
N MET A 108 -3.60 7.96 2.28
CA MET A 108 -3.08 8.26 3.62
C MET A 108 -1.82 9.14 3.53
N LEU A 109 -2.03 10.43 3.26
CA LEU A 109 -0.94 11.39 3.10
C LEU A 109 -0.51 12.01 4.43
N ALA A 110 -1.43 12.20 5.37
CA ALA A 110 -1.15 12.91 6.61
C ALA A 110 -0.18 12.14 7.50
N VAL A 111 -0.43 10.85 7.73
CA VAL A 111 0.43 10.00 8.57
C VAL A 111 1.83 9.84 7.96
N THR A 112 1.93 9.64 6.64
CA THR A 112 3.22 9.48 5.98
C THR A 112 4.04 10.77 5.97
N ALA A 113 3.42 11.92 5.78
CA ALA A 113 4.08 13.23 5.88
C ALA A 113 4.56 13.51 7.32
N ALA A 114 3.77 13.16 8.34
CA ALA A 114 4.16 13.31 9.72
C ALA A 114 5.37 12.45 10.09
N LEU A 115 5.40 11.17 9.66
CA LEU A 115 6.55 10.27 9.85
C LEU A 115 7.82 10.82 9.23
N MET A 116 7.73 11.35 8.01
CA MET A 116 8.88 12.01 7.37
C MET A 116 9.32 13.26 8.13
N GLY A 117 8.37 14.08 8.60
CA GLY A 117 8.64 15.29 9.39
C GLY A 117 9.34 14.99 10.71
N GLN A 118 9.11 13.84 11.31
CA GLN A 118 9.77 13.39 12.55
C GLN A 118 11.06 12.59 12.33
N GLY A 119 11.47 12.39 11.06
CA GLY A 119 12.67 11.62 10.73
C GLY A 119 12.50 10.10 10.88
N LEU A 120 11.27 9.60 11.00
CA LEU A 120 10.96 8.17 11.17
C LEU A 120 10.76 7.43 9.85
N GLY A 121 10.69 8.13 8.71
CA GLY A 121 10.36 7.55 7.41
C GLY A 121 11.25 6.39 6.97
N ASP A 122 12.52 6.40 7.36
CA ASP A 122 13.49 5.35 7.01
C ASP A 122 13.62 4.26 8.08
N SER A 123 13.01 4.43 9.25
CA SER A 123 13.18 3.52 10.39
C SER A 123 11.92 2.74 10.75
N VAL A 124 10.75 3.16 10.28
CA VAL A 124 9.47 2.45 10.46
C VAL A 124 8.99 1.83 9.15
N ALA A 125 8.07 0.89 9.24
CA ALA A 125 7.26 0.44 8.12
C ALA A 125 5.79 0.76 8.37
N LEU A 126 4.98 0.90 7.30
CA LEU A 126 3.55 1.11 7.42
C LEU A 126 2.81 0.14 6.50
N VAL A 127 1.82 -0.54 7.08
CA VAL A 127 1.01 -1.59 6.43
C VAL A 127 -0.46 -1.24 6.57
N THR A 128 -1.21 -1.31 5.47
CA THR A 128 -2.64 -0.99 5.49
C THR A 128 -3.43 -1.78 4.45
N ASP A 129 -4.70 -2.00 4.73
CA ASP A 129 -5.68 -2.47 3.74
C ASP A 129 -6.19 -1.33 2.82
N GLY A 130 -5.86 -0.07 3.16
CA GLY A 130 -6.08 1.10 2.32
C GLY A 130 -5.01 1.31 1.25
N ARG A 131 -4.76 2.56 0.84
CA ARG A 131 -3.80 2.89 -0.21
C ARG A 131 -2.93 4.09 0.10
N PHE A 132 -1.79 4.18 -0.61
CA PHE A 132 -0.87 5.30 -0.56
C PHE A 132 -0.78 6.03 -1.89
N SER A 133 -0.38 7.29 -1.82
CA SER A 133 0.00 8.08 -2.98
C SER A 133 1.30 7.58 -3.62
N GLY A 134 1.42 7.78 -4.93
CA GLY A 134 2.69 7.58 -5.65
C GLY A 134 3.83 8.46 -5.16
N ALA A 135 3.55 9.59 -4.50
CA ALA A 135 4.55 10.50 -3.95
C ALA A 135 5.01 10.12 -2.53
N THR A 136 4.39 9.12 -1.88
CA THR A 136 4.75 8.69 -0.53
C THR A 136 6.17 8.12 -0.49
N HIS A 137 6.95 8.51 0.53
CA HIS A 137 8.27 7.98 0.83
C HIS A 137 8.22 7.03 2.04
N GLY A 138 9.18 6.09 2.10
CA GLY A 138 9.30 5.09 3.16
C GLY A 138 8.82 3.71 2.76
N PHE A 139 8.95 2.74 3.67
CA PHE A 139 8.59 1.35 3.42
C PHE A 139 7.10 1.12 3.66
N MET A 140 6.30 1.37 2.61
CA MET A 140 4.84 1.41 2.66
C MET A 140 4.22 0.26 1.88
N VAL A 141 3.32 -0.48 2.57
CA VAL A 141 2.56 -1.60 2.02
C VAL A 141 1.07 -1.26 2.07
N GLY A 142 0.43 -1.24 0.93
CA GLY A 142 -1.00 -0.99 0.79
C GLY A 142 -1.76 -2.17 0.20
N HIS A 143 -3.05 -2.01 0.11
CA HIS A 143 -3.96 -2.99 -0.49
C HIS A 143 -3.86 -4.40 0.12
N VAL A 144 -3.57 -4.48 1.44
CA VAL A 144 -3.52 -5.77 2.14
C VAL A 144 -4.87 -6.46 2.01
N ALA A 145 -4.85 -7.66 1.46
CA ALA A 145 -6.04 -8.44 1.19
C ALA A 145 -5.94 -9.86 1.79
N PRO A 146 -7.04 -10.35 2.37
CA PRO A 146 -8.35 -9.72 2.58
C PRO A 146 -8.29 -8.54 3.55
N GLU A 147 -9.09 -7.48 3.29
CA GLU A 147 -9.17 -6.30 4.15
C GLU A 147 -9.73 -6.60 5.55
N ALA A 148 -9.46 -5.73 6.52
CA ALA A 148 -9.90 -5.88 7.91
C ALA A 148 -11.43 -5.94 8.05
N ALA A 149 -12.17 -5.15 7.28
CA ALA A 149 -13.64 -5.14 7.32
C ALA A 149 -14.29 -6.47 6.86
N LYS A 150 -13.51 -7.33 6.18
CA LYS A 150 -13.90 -8.70 5.80
C LYS A 150 -13.33 -9.77 6.75
N GLY A 151 -12.70 -9.38 7.84
CA GLY A 151 -12.06 -10.29 8.78
C GLY A 151 -10.75 -10.87 8.25
N GLY A 152 -10.08 -10.16 7.34
CA GLY A 152 -8.72 -10.52 6.92
C GLY A 152 -7.74 -10.55 8.11
N PRO A 153 -6.59 -11.21 7.97
CA PRO A 153 -5.62 -11.35 9.08
C PRO A 153 -5.23 -10.00 9.69
N ILE A 154 -5.15 -8.94 8.90
CA ILE A 154 -4.83 -7.59 9.38
C ILE A 154 -5.81 -7.08 10.47
N ALA A 155 -7.07 -7.55 10.48
CA ALA A 155 -8.05 -7.22 11.52
C ALA A 155 -7.69 -7.84 12.89
N LEU A 156 -6.84 -8.86 12.91
CA LEU A 156 -6.52 -9.67 14.08
C LEU A 156 -5.21 -9.27 14.73
N VAL A 157 -4.40 -8.44 14.06
CA VAL A 157 -3.12 -7.94 14.60
C VAL A 157 -3.38 -7.10 15.86
N ARG A 158 -2.50 -7.27 16.84
CA ARG A 158 -2.51 -6.51 18.11
C ARG A 158 -1.20 -5.76 18.28
N ASP A 159 -1.21 -4.71 19.09
CA ASP A 159 0.01 -4.01 19.47
C ASP A 159 1.05 -4.98 20.03
N GLY A 160 2.28 -4.85 19.55
CA GLY A 160 3.40 -5.69 19.94
C GLY A 160 3.57 -6.99 19.16
N ASP A 161 2.62 -7.37 18.30
CA ASP A 161 2.80 -8.52 17.41
C ASP A 161 3.98 -8.27 16.47
N THR A 162 4.80 -9.30 16.23
CA THR A 162 5.93 -9.18 15.31
C THR A 162 5.46 -9.31 13.87
N VAL A 163 5.66 -8.26 13.09
CA VAL A 163 5.33 -8.24 11.66
C VAL A 163 6.61 -8.11 10.83
N THR A 164 6.73 -9.00 9.83
CA THR A 164 7.90 -9.06 8.95
C THR A 164 7.50 -8.82 7.49
N LEU A 165 8.20 -7.88 6.87
CA LEU A 165 8.11 -7.53 5.46
C LEU A 165 9.42 -7.96 4.78
N ASP A 166 9.35 -8.82 3.78
CA ASP A 166 10.51 -9.22 2.97
C ASP A 166 10.15 -9.15 1.48
N VAL A 167 10.71 -8.14 0.80
CA VAL A 167 10.48 -7.91 -0.63
C VAL A 167 11.20 -8.93 -1.49
N ASP A 168 12.36 -9.40 -1.04
CA ASP A 168 13.16 -10.36 -1.81
C ASP A 168 12.52 -11.75 -1.75
N ALA A 169 12.03 -12.15 -0.58
CA ALA A 169 11.21 -13.36 -0.40
C ALA A 169 9.76 -13.19 -0.89
N ARG A 170 9.31 -11.94 -1.12
CA ARG A 170 7.94 -11.57 -1.46
C ARG A 170 6.92 -11.98 -0.39
N THR A 171 7.25 -11.77 0.88
CA THR A 171 6.37 -12.11 1.99
C THR A 171 6.01 -10.92 2.87
N LEU A 172 4.79 -11.00 3.43
CA LEU A 172 4.28 -10.15 4.51
C LEU A 172 3.65 -11.06 5.55
N ASP A 173 4.33 -11.22 6.66
CA ASP A 173 3.99 -12.22 7.67
C ASP A 173 3.79 -11.59 9.05
N VAL A 174 3.02 -12.27 9.88
CA VAL A 174 2.90 -12.06 11.31
C VAL A 174 3.25 -13.36 12.01
N GLU A 175 4.05 -13.29 13.09
CA GLU A 175 4.55 -14.49 13.75
C GLU A 175 3.51 -15.18 14.63
N GLU A 176 2.50 -14.44 15.11
CA GLU A 176 1.49 -14.92 16.03
C GLU A 176 0.44 -15.81 15.35
N ASP A 177 -0.04 -16.82 16.09
CA ASP A 177 -1.20 -17.62 15.66
C ASP A 177 -2.49 -16.81 15.73
N MET A 178 -3.06 -16.50 14.56
CA MET A 178 -4.30 -15.74 14.42
C MET A 178 -5.57 -16.58 14.62
N GLY A 179 -5.45 -17.90 14.73
CA GLY A 179 -6.60 -18.82 14.86
C GLY A 179 -7.53 -18.48 16.05
N PRO A 180 -7.02 -18.37 17.28
CA PRO A 180 -7.83 -17.99 18.43
C PRO A 180 -8.53 -16.64 18.28
N ARG A 181 -7.78 -15.63 17.78
CA ARG A 181 -8.31 -14.25 17.60
C ARG A 181 -9.40 -14.16 16.54
N ARG A 182 -9.36 -15.04 15.53
CA ARG A 182 -10.39 -15.11 14.47
C ARG A 182 -11.77 -15.46 15.03
N SER A 183 -11.85 -16.33 16.04
CA SER A 183 -13.11 -16.71 16.67
C SER A 183 -13.73 -15.57 17.48
N GLU A 184 -12.91 -14.65 17.99
CA GLU A 184 -13.33 -13.49 18.78
C GLU A 184 -13.69 -12.28 17.92
N TRP A 185 -13.14 -12.20 16.70
CA TRP A 185 -13.37 -11.04 15.83
C TRP A 185 -14.83 -10.89 15.44
N ARG A 186 -15.28 -9.65 15.43
CA ARG A 186 -16.60 -9.25 14.95
C ARG A 186 -16.44 -8.08 13.98
N PRO A 187 -17.25 -8.03 12.90
CA PRO A 187 -17.19 -6.91 11.98
C PRO A 187 -17.56 -5.61 12.72
N PRO A 188 -16.81 -4.54 12.52
CA PRO A 188 -17.16 -3.25 13.07
C PRO A 188 -18.45 -2.71 12.42
N GLU A 189 -19.09 -1.77 13.09
CA GLU A 189 -20.20 -1.01 12.49
C GLU A 189 -19.73 -0.32 11.20
N PRO A 190 -20.52 -0.42 10.12
CA PRO A 190 -20.15 0.23 8.86
C PRO A 190 -20.00 1.74 9.04
N ARG A 191 -18.90 2.31 8.53
CA ARG A 191 -18.64 3.75 8.55
C ARG A 191 -19.76 4.57 7.90
N TYR A 192 -20.42 3.99 6.89
CA TYR A 192 -21.56 4.59 6.18
C TYR A 192 -22.74 3.62 6.11
N VAL A 193 -23.87 3.99 6.70
CA VAL A 193 -25.09 3.16 6.73
C VAL A 193 -26.11 3.55 5.67
N LYS A 194 -25.92 4.71 4.99
CA LYS A 194 -26.80 5.23 3.93
C LYS A 194 -26.03 6.03 2.88
N GLY A 195 -26.68 6.29 1.75
CA GLY A 195 -26.10 7.08 0.66
C GLY A 195 -25.22 6.26 -0.31
N ALA A 196 -24.48 6.95 -1.16
CA ALA A 196 -23.68 6.34 -2.23
C ALA A 196 -22.56 5.44 -1.68
N LEU A 197 -21.83 5.89 -0.66
CA LEU A 197 -20.74 5.13 -0.06
C LEU A 197 -21.22 3.86 0.64
N ALA A 198 -22.41 3.87 1.25
CA ALA A 198 -23.00 2.65 1.82
C ALA A 198 -23.37 1.63 0.73
N LYS A 199 -23.86 2.09 -0.42
CA LYS A 199 -24.12 1.22 -1.58
C LYS A 199 -22.82 0.65 -2.16
N TYR A 200 -21.81 1.51 -2.34
CA TYR A 200 -20.50 1.10 -2.80
C TYR A 200 -19.90 0.02 -1.91
N ALA A 201 -19.84 0.24 -0.58
CA ALA A 201 -19.28 -0.71 0.37
C ALA A 201 -19.95 -2.10 0.33
N LYS A 202 -21.25 -2.17 -0.03
CA LYS A 202 -21.97 -3.44 -0.19
C LYS A 202 -21.55 -4.21 -1.44
N LEU A 203 -21.27 -3.50 -2.54
CA LEU A 203 -21.06 -4.06 -3.85
C LEU A 203 -19.58 -4.29 -4.18
N VAL A 204 -18.69 -3.49 -3.60
CA VAL A 204 -17.26 -3.50 -3.96
C VAL A 204 -16.60 -4.84 -3.64
N ALA A 205 -15.82 -5.32 -4.60
CA ALA A 205 -14.98 -6.51 -4.48
C ALA A 205 -13.70 -6.21 -3.67
N SER A 206 -12.87 -7.22 -3.45
CA SER A 206 -11.58 -7.10 -2.81
C SER A 206 -10.61 -6.22 -3.63
N ALA A 207 -9.62 -5.61 -2.96
CA ALA A 207 -8.53 -4.94 -3.64
C ALA A 207 -7.73 -5.91 -4.55
N SER A 208 -7.60 -7.18 -4.13
CA SER A 208 -6.98 -8.24 -4.95
C SER A 208 -7.75 -8.58 -6.24
N GLU A 209 -9.03 -8.22 -6.28
CA GLU A 209 -9.92 -8.39 -7.45
C GLU A 209 -10.15 -7.07 -8.20
N GLY A 210 -9.37 -6.02 -7.89
CA GLY A 210 -9.43 -4.71 -8.52
C GLY A 210 -10.46 -3.76 -7.91
N ALA A 211 -11.07 -4.08 -6.76
CA ALA A 211 -12.08 -3.25 -6.06
C ALA A 211 -13.21 -2.77 -6.99
N VAL A 212 -13.66 -3.65 -7.89
CA VAL A 212 -14.74 -3.36 -8.84
C VAL A 212 -16.11 -3.52 -8.16
N THR A 213 -17.12 -2.83 -8.69
CA THR A 213 -18.52 -2.97 -8.26
C THR A 213 -19.30 -3.67 -9.38
N ASN A 214 -19.57 -4.94 -9.18
CA ASN A 214 -20.37 -5.76 -10.13
C ASN A 214 -21.81 -5.89 -9.63
#